data_da2d041f8edce647eae191b72873e51e
#
_entry.id   da2d041f8edce647eae191b72873e51e
#
_cell.length_a   1.000
_cell.length_b   1.000
_cell.length_c   1.000
_cell.angle_alpha   90.00
_cell.angle_beta   90.00
_cell.angle_gamma   90.00
#
_symmetry.space_group_name_H-M   'P 1'
#
loop_
_entity.id
_entity.type
_entity.pdbx_description
1 polymer ?
#
loop_
_entity_poly.entity_id
_entity_poly.type
_entity_poly.pdbx_seq_one_letter_code
_entity_poly.pdbx_strand_id
1 'polypeptide(L)'
;MTHLPASVRVYLCARACDMRKSFDGLQALVTQTMELDPFAGHLFVFGNRRRDRVKILYWDRDGFAVWAKRLEEGTYAMPFEDGGERRREITAQELGALLSGIDLSQAKRRKRYRRSIAEAA
;
A
#
# COMPACT_ATOMS: atom_id res chain seq x y z
N MET A 1 -6.80 6.94 -6.90
CA MET A 1 -6.92 7.64 -5.60
C MET A 1 -6.18 8.97 -5.65
N THR A 2 -6.82 9.98 -6.17
CA THR A 2 -6.19 11.30 -6.29
C THR A 2 -6.56 12.23 -5.15
N HIS A 3 -7.62 11.91 -4.41
CA HIS A 3 -8.10 12.78 -3.36
C HIS A 3 -8.82 11.97 -2.27
N LEU A 4 -8.35 12.09 -1.04
CA LEU A 4 -8.95 11.41 0.10
C LEU A 4 -9.54 12.43 1.07
N PRO A 5 -10.75 12.18 1.62
CA PRO A 5 -11.28 12.99 2.70
C PRO A 5 -10.33 13.01 3.91
N ALA A 6 -10.31 14.11 4.64
CA ALA A 6 -9.46 14.26 5.82
C ALA A 6 -9.77 13.21 6.91
N SER A 7 -11.01 12.70 6.94
CA SER A 7 -11.41 11.67 7.90
C SER A 7 -10.88 10.27 7.57
N VAL A 8 -10.38 10.04 6.36
CA VAL A 8 -9.83 8.76 5.95
C VAL A 8 -8.35 8.70 6.31
N ARG A 9 -7.99 7.72 7.12
CA ARG A 9 -6.60 7.47 7.50
C ARG A 9 -6.01 6.37 6.63
N VAL A 10 -4.69 6.36 6.52
CA VAL A 10 -3.96 5.36 5.76
C VAL A 10 -3.05 4.61 6.71
N TYR A 11 -3.22 3.31 6.80
CA TYR A 11 -2.39 2.43 7.63
C TYR A 11 -1.62 1.47 6.75
N LEU A 12 -0.33 1.37 6.99
CA LEU A 12 0.54 0.48 6.26
C LEU A 12 0.90 -0.71 7.16
N CYS A 13 0.76 -1.93 6.62
CA CYS A 13 1.22 -3.12 7.30
C CYS A 13 2.74 -3.18 7.26
N ALA A 14 3.39 -3.18 8.43
CA ALA A 14 4.84 -3.15 8.54
C ALA A 14 5.48 -4.53 8.38
N ARG A 15 4.70 -5.52 7.94
CA ARG A 15 5.16 -6.88 7.65
C ARG A 15 4.88 -7.20 6.19
N ALA A 16 5.78 -7.96 5.58
CA ALA A 16 5.56 -8.44 4.23
C ALA A 16 4.33 -9.36 4.17
N CYS A 17 3.52 -9.19 3.14
CA CYS A 17 2.28 -9.91 2.93
C CYS A 17 2.41 -10.86 1.74
N ASP A 18 1.79 -12.03 1.86
CA ASP A 18 1.63 -12.95 0.74
C ASP A 18 0.58 -12.38 -0.22
N MET A 19 0.97 -12.08 -1.44
CA MET A 19 0.09 -11.46 -2.44
C MET A 19 -1.00 -12.39 -2.98
N ARG A 20 -1.01 -13.67 -2.58
CA ARG A 20 -2.15 -14.56 -2.86
C ARG A 20 -3.36 -14.22 -2.00
N LYS A 21 -3.15 -13.53 -0.89
CA LYS A 21 -4.26 -13.08 -0.03
C LYS A 21 -5.11 -12.06 -0.77
N SER A 22 -6.42 -12.21 -0.62
CA SER A 22 -7.40 -11.30 -1.18
C SER A 22 -8.33 -10.81 -0.05
N PHE A 23 -9.59 -10.60 -0.33
CA PHE A 23 -10.51 -9.95 0.61
C PHE A 23 -10.45 -10.52 2.03
N ASP A 24 -10.68 -11.81 2.21
CA ASP A 24 -10.74 -12.42 3.55
C ASP A 24 -9.37 -12.46 4.23
N GLY A 25 -8.34 -12.82 3.50
CA GLY A 25 -6.98 -12.88 4.03
C GLY A 25 -6.45 -11.51 4.43
N LEU A 26 -6.76 -10.47 3.65
CA LEU A 26 -6.35 -9.10 3.97
C LEU A 26 -7.14 -8.56 5.17
N GLN A 27 -8.44 -8.86 5.27
CA GLN A 27 -9.22 -8.50 6.45
C GLN A 27 -8.64 -9.12 7.72
N ALA A 28 -8.25 -10.40 7.63
CA ALA A 28 -7.62 -11.09 8.76
C ALA A 28 -6.31 -10.41 9.18
N LEU A 29 -5.51 -9.93 8.23
CA LEU A 29 -4.29 -9.19 8.54
C LEU A 29 -4.60 -7.86 9.24
N VAL A 30 -5.63 -7.15 8.81
CA VAL A 30 -6.03 -5.91 9.48
C VAL A 30 -6.42 -6.17 10.92
N THR A 31 -7.23 -7.21 11.16
CA THR A 31 -7.72 -7.53 12.51
C THR A 31 -6.62 -8.12 13.39
N GLN A 32 -5.91 -9.13 12.88
CA GLN A 32 -5.02 -9.95 13.70
C GLN A 32 -3.60 -9.40 13.78
N THR A 33 -3.08 -8.85 12.69
CA THR A 33 -1.72 -8.33 12.64
C THR A 33 -1.66 -6.84 12.96
N MET A 34 -2.51 -6.05 12.32
CA MET A 34 -2.52 -4.60 12.52
C MET A 34 -3.34 -4.17 13.73
N GLU A 35 -4.22 -5.04 14.22
CA GLU A 35 -5.10 -4.76 15.36
C GLU A 35 -5.99 -3.54 15.12
N LEU A 36 -6.56 -3.48 13.92
CA LEU A 36 -7.44 -2.41 13.48
C LEU A 36 -8.77 -2.99 13.01
N ASP A 37 -9.76 -2.12 12.84
CA ASP A 37 -11.07 -2.49 12.33
C ASP A 37 -11.12 -2.33 10.82
N PRO A 38 -11.28 -3.41 10.04
CA PRO A 38 -11.30 -3.31 8.59
C PRO A 38 -12.53 -2.55 8.05
N PHE A 39 -13.59 -2.41 8.84
CA PHE A 39 -14.81 -1.69 8.45
C PHE A 39 -14.75 -0.19 8.71
N ALA A 40 -13.65 0.31 9.25
CA ALA A 40 -13.56 1.70 9.70
C ALA A 40 -13.50 2.74 8.56
N GLY A 41 -13.47 2.30 7.30
CA GLY A 41 -13.42 3.22 6.16
C GLY A 41 -12.04 3.77 5.85
N HIS A 42 -11.02 3.22 6.46
CA HIS A 42 -9.62 3.61 6.21
C HIS A 42 -9.00 2.76 5.11
N LEU A 43 -7.87 3.22 4.59
CA LEU A 43 -7.08 2.46 3.62
C LEU A 43 -6.03 1.62 4.35
N PHE A 44 -5.96 0.34 4.01
CA PHE A 44 -4.97 -0.59 4.57
C PHE A 44 -4.05 -1.05 3.46
N VAL A 45 -2.77 -0.74 3.57
CA VAL A 45 -1.77 -0.92 2.52
C VAL A 45 -0.87 -2.09 2.85
N PHE A 46 -0.71 -3.01 1.90
CA PHE A 46 0.08 -4.23 2.05
C PHE A 46 1.10 -4.32 0.91
N GLY A 47 2.31 -4.73 1.24
CA GLY A 47 3.35 -4.98 0.25
C GLY A 47 3.93 -6.38 0.40
N ASN A 48 4.45 -6.93 -0.70
CA ASN A 48 5.12 -8.22 -0.67
C ASN A 48 6.61 -8.05 -0.28
N ARG A 49 7.27 -9.18 0.02
CA ARG A 49 8.67 -9.17 0.43
C ARG A 49 9.59 -8.60 -0.63
N ARG A 50 9.31 -8.86 -1.90
CA ARG A 50 10.09 -8.32 -3.02
C ARG A 50 9.87 -6.83 -3.25
N ARG A 51 8.85 -6.25 -2.64
CA ARG A 51 8.48 -4.84 -2.75
C ARG A 51 8.11 -4.38 -4.16
N ASP A 52 7.67 -5.30 -5.00
CA ASP A 52 7.21 -4.99 -6.36
C ASP A 52 5.70 -5.02 -6.52
N ARG A 53 4.97 -5.45 -5.48
CA ARG A 53 3.51 -5.50 -5.49
C ARG A 53 2.93 -4.80 -4.27
N VAL A 54 1.80 -4.15 -4.48
CA VAL A 54 1.03 -3.50 -3.42
C VAL A 54 -0.45 -3.84 -3.58
N LYS A 55 -1.12 -4.04 -2.46
CA LYS A 55 -2.57 -4.14 -2.40
C LYS A 55 -3.08 -3.17 -1.35
N ILE A 56 -4.23 -2.54 -1.65
CA ILE A 56 -4.90 -1.64 -0.72
C ILE A 56 -6.31 -2.15 -0.51
N LEU A 57 -6.65 -2.50 0.73
CA LEU A 57 -7.97 -2.95 1.13
C LEU A 57 -8.72 -1.77 1.75
N TYR A 58 -9.99 -1.60 1.39
CA TYR A 58 -10.83 -0.62 2.04
C TYR A 58 -12.30 -1.02 1.97
N TRP A 59 -13.05 -0.61 3.00
CA TRP A 59 -14.50 -0.78 3.05
C TRP A 59 -15.16 0.34 2.27
N ASP A 60 -15.95 -0.02 1.26
CA ASP A 60 -16.64 0.93 0.38
C ASP A 60 -18.14 0.74 0.53
N ARG A 61 -18.71 1.40 1.52
CA ARG A 61 -20.14 1.47 1.84
C ARG A 61 -20.84 0.13 2.03
N ASP A 62 -20.79 -0.78 1.08
CA ASP A 62 -21.52 -2.03 1.09
C ASP A 62 -20.67 -3.24 0.77
N GLY A 63 -19.38 -3.07 0.65
CA GLY A 63 -18.46 -4.16 0.34
C GLY A 63 -17.02 -3.75 0.49
N PHE A 64 -16.12 -4.73 0.51
CA PHE A 64 -14.69 -4.49 0.48
C PHE A 64 -14.21 -4.35 -0.95
N ALA A 65 -13.31 -3.41 -1.16
CA ALA A 65 -12.60 -3.22 -2.42
C ALA A 65 -11.11 -3.47 -2.20
N VAL A 66 -10.45 -4.02 -3.20
CA VAL A 66 -8.99 -4.20 -3.22
C VAL A 66 -8.44 -3.57 -4.48
N TRP A 67 -7.55 -2.61 -4.32
CA TRP A 67 -6.77 -2.07 -5.41
C TRP A 67 -5.41 -2.76 -5.39
N ALA A 68 -4.91 -3.20 -6.54
CA ALA A 68 -3.66 -3.94 -6.63
C ALA A 68 -2.83 -3.46 -7.81
N LYS A 69 -1.50 -3.41 -7.60
CA LYS A 69 -0.57 -3.02 -8.66
C LYS A 69 0.73 -3.79 -8.51
N ARG A 70 1.25 -4.30 -9.64
CA ARG A 70 2.57 -4.90 -9.74
C ARG A 70 3.46 -3.99 -10.59
N LEU A 71 4.62 -3.64 -10.07
CA LEU A 71 5.60 -2.87 -10.83
C LEU A 71 6.34 -3.79 -11.80
N GLU A 72 6.46 -3.37 -13.04
CA GLU A 72 7.26 -4.10 -14.03
C GLU A 72 8.74 -3.80 -13.86
N GLU A 73 9.09 -2.67 -13.25
CA GLU A 73 10.46 -2.29 -12.93
C GLU A 73 10.49 -1.50 -11.65
N GLY A 74 11.51 -1.75 -10.82
CA GLY A 74 11.69 -1.04 -9.56
C GLY A 74 10.91 -1.64 -8.40
N THR A 75 10.94 -0.94 -7.27
CA THR A 75 10.30 -1.38 -6.04
C THR A 75 9.64 -0.20 -5.32
N TYR A 76 8.72 -0.55 -4.42
CA TYR A 76 8.15 0.40 -3.47
C TYR A 76 9.05 0.54 -2.24
N ALA A 77 9.08 1.72 -1.66
CA ALA A 77 9.84 1.96 -0.42
C ALA A 77 9.02 1.51 0.81
N MET A 78 8.73 0.22 0.89
CA MET A 78 7.97 -0.33 2.00
C MET A 78 8.81 -0.37 3.28
N PRO A 79 8.37 0.30 4.36
CA PRO A 79 9.11 0.33 5.62
C PRO A 79 8.81 -0.92 6.47
N PHE A 80 9.21 -2.10 6.01
CA PHE A 80 9.04 -3.31 6.78
C PHE A 80 9.98 -3.32 7.98
N GLU A 81 9.47 -3.78 9.11
CA GLU A 81 10.21 -3.88 10.35
C GLU A 81 10.07 -5.29 10.94
N ASP A 82 11.19 -5.87 11.39
CA ASP A 82 11.19 -7.13 12.12
C ASP A 82 11.17 -6.82 13.61
N GLY A 83 10.13 -7.27 14.31
CA GLY A 83 10.02 -7.14 15.76
C GLY A 83 9.56 -5.79 16.29
N GLY A 84 9.38 -4.79 15.45
CA GLY A 84 8.82 -3.50 15.84
C GLY A 84 7.31 -3.46 15.72
N GLU A 85 6.74 -2.28 15.54
CA GLU A 85 5.32 -2.12 15.34
C GLU A 85 4.87 -2.84 14.07
N ARG A 86 3.64 -3.37 14.11
CA ARG A 86 3.08 -4.14 12.98
C ARG A 86 2.30 -3.28 12.01
N ARG A 87 2.01 -2.05 12.40
CA ARG A 87 1.31 -1.07 11.56
C ARG A 87 2.00 0.27 11.67
N ARG A 88 1.84 1.07 10.63
CA ARG A 88 2.34 2.43 10.61
C ARG A 88 1.31 3.31 9.93
N GLU A 89 0.87 4.35 10.61
CA GLU A 89 0.00 5.34 9.99
C GLU A 89 0.84 6.27 9.11
N ILE A 90 0.38 6.49 7.89
CA ILE A 90 1.01 7.43 6.95
C ILE A 90 -0.04 8.43 6.46
N THR A 91 0.41 9.55 5.95
CA THR A 91 -0.48 10.54 5.37
C THR A 91 -0.88 10.14 3.95
N ALA A 92 -1.96 10.74 3.44
CA ALA A 92 -2.35 10.55 2.03
C ALA A 92 -1.23 10.99 1.09
N GLN A 93 -0.51 12.04 1.45
CA GLN A 93 0.63 12.54 0.67
C GLN A 93 1.78 11.51 0.65
N GLU A 94 2.07 10.90 1.80
CA GLU A 94 3.08 9.86 1.89
C GLU A 94 2.69 8.62 1.07
N LEU A 95 1.41 8.25 1.07
CA LEU A 95 0.92 7.17 0.22
C LEU A 95 1.13 7.51 -1.27
N GLY A 96 0.79 8.72 -1.68
CA GLY A 96 1.02 9.17 -3.05
C GLY A 96 2.49 9.08 -3.43
N ALA A 97 3.39 9.52 -2.55
CA ALA A 97 4.84 9.44 -2.77
C ALA A 97 5.31 7.99 -2.89
N LEU A 98 4.84 7.11 -2.01
CA LEU A 98 5.17 5.69 -2.04
C LEU A 98 4.76 5.07 -3.38
N LEU A 99 3.54 5.32 -3.83
CA LEU A 99 3.01 4.75 -5.07
C LEU A 99 3.71 5.31 -6.31
N SER A 100 4.17 6.56 -6.27
CA SER A 100 4.86 7.20 -7.40
C SER A 100 6.37 6.97 -7.41
N GLY A 101 6.92 6.29 -6.42
CA GLY A 101 8.32 5.90 -6.40
C GLY A 101 9.25 6.90 -5.73
N ILE A 102 8.75 7.74 -4.86
CA ILE A 102 9.56 8.67 -4.10
C ILE A 102 9.90 8.05 -2.74
N ASP A 103 11.18 7.98 -2.43
CA ASP A 103 11.66 7.54 -1.13
C ASP A 103 11.89 8.78 -0.27
N LEU A 104 10.96 9.05 0.63
CA LEU A 104 10.99 10.25 1.47
C LEU A 104 12.19 10.28 2.42
N SER A 105 12.69 9.12 2.83
CA SER A 105 13.83 9.06 3.76
C SER A 105 15.13 9.49 3.11
N GLN A 106 15.27 9.35 1.80
CA GLN A 106 16.48 9.67 1.07
C GLN A 106 16.29 10.80 0.04
N ALA A 107 15.07 11.31 -0.08
CA ALA A 107 14.70 12.30 -1.10
C ALA A 107 15.06 11.85 -2.52
N LYS A 108 15.06 10.54 -2.76
CA LYS A 108 15.39 9.93 -4.05
C LYS A 108 14.18 9.32 -4.68
N ARG A 109 14.08 9.47 -5.99
CA ARG A 109 13.05 8.80 -6.77
C ARG A 109 13.48 7.37 -7.07
N ARG A 110 12.63 6.40 -6.74
CA ARG A 110 12.89 5.00 -7.05
C ARG A 110 12.66 4.74 -8.53
N LYS A 111 13.37 3.74 -9.07
CA LYS A 111 13.26 3.34 -10.46
C LYS A 111 11.85 2.83 -10.77
N ARG A 112 11.34 3.23 -11.94
CA ARG A 112 10.04 2.78 -12.45
C ARG A 112 10.15 2.47 -13.94
N TYR A 113 9.35 1.51 -14.39
CA TYR A 113 9.25 1.20 -15.81
C TYR A 113 8.61 2.38 -16.53
N ARG A 114 9.18 2.72 -17.70
CA ARG A 114 8.63 3.74 -18.58
C ARG A 114 8.60 3.24 -20.00
N ARG A 115 7.47 3.41 -20.67
CA ARG A 115 7.36 3.17 -22.09
C ARG A 115 7.96 4.36 -22.85
N SER A 116 8.56 4.08 -24.03
CA SER A 116 9.01 5.17 -24.88
C SER A 116 7.81 5.94 -25.45
N ILE A 117 8.05 7.19 -25.88
CA ILE A 117 6.99 8.02 -26.47
C ILE A 117 6.41 7.35 -27.71
N ALA A 118 7.25 6.70 -28.51
CA ALA A 118 6.82 5.97 -29.71
C ALA A 118 5.85 4.83 -29.38
N GLU A 119 6.09 4.12 -28.27
CA GLU A 119 5.21 3.04 -27.82
C GLU A 119 3.94 3.58 -27.19
N ALA A 120 3.99 4.76 -26.59
CA ALA A 120 2.85 5.38 -25.93
C ALA A 120 1.88 6.05 -26.91
N ALA A 121 2.32 6.36 -28.10
CA ALA A 121 1.48 6.98 -29.14
C ALA A 121 0.53 5.97 -29.85
#